data_a914ae4f4c72044fbbf985a7be5f748f
#
_entry.id   a914ae4f4c72044fbbf985a7be5f748f
#
_cell.length_a   1.000
_cell.length_b   1.000
_cell.length_c   1.000
_cell.angle_alpha   90.00
_cell.angle_beta   90.00
_cell.angle_gamma   90.00
#
_symmetry.space_group_name_H-M   'P 1'
#
loop_
_entity.id
_entity.type
_entity.pdbx_description
1 polymer ?
#
loop_
_entity_poly.entity_id
_entity_poly.type
_entity_poly.pdbx_seq_one_letter_code
_entity_poly.pdbx_strand_id
1 'polypeptide(L)'
;MCCHYLKKEPARRFEKETGLKPILGMRSDESFLRKQQYKSCFSKNGTFTPIHDLSDELLEKIIKKYNIEVPKVYKCISRTGCMGCPYGSWKGETQKELELINENQRKFVYEYFKESYDVLGIK
;
A
#
# COMPACT_ATOMS: atom_id res chain seq x y z
N MET A 1 -14.16 -2.44 -4.97
CA MET A 1 -15.02 -1.59 -4.09
C MET A 1 -14.42 -1.39 -2.69
N CYS A 2 -13.74 -2.38 -2.13
CA CYS A 2 -13.16 -2.37 -0.77
C CYS A 2 -12.33 -1.09 -0.45
N CYS A 3 -11.37 -0.73 -1.30
CA CYS A 3 -10.57 0.50 -1.11
C CYS A 3 -11.39 1.80 -1.08
N HIS A 4 -12.55 1.83 -1.73
CA HIS A 4 -13.44 2.99 -1.70
C HIS A 4 -13.99 3.18 -0.28
N TYR A 5 -14.63 2.14 0.25
CA TYR A 5 -15.29 2.22 1.55
C TYR A 5 -14.33 2.28 2.74
N LEU A 6 -13.22 1.52 2.69
CA LEU A 6 -12.30 1.42 3.83
C LEU A 6 -11.24 2.53 3.89
N LYS A 7 -10.94 3.15 2.75
CA LYS A 7 -9.85 4.15 2.69
C LYS A 7 -10.30 5.50 2.16
N LYS A 8 -10.95 5.52 0.98
CA LYS A 8 -11.24 6.80 0.29
C LYS A 8 -12.39 7.55 0.91
N GLU A 9 -13.47 6.86 1.24
CA GLU A 9 -14.67 7.49 1.78
C GLU A 9 -14.46 8.09 3.18
N PRO A 10 -13.84 7.39 4.15
CA PRO A 10 -13.51 7.99 5.44
C PRO A 10 -12.62 9.23 5.33
N ALA A 11 -11.60 9.17 4.46
CA ALA A 11 -10.72 10.31 4.22
C ALA A 11 -11.45 11.52 3.63
N ARG A 12 -12.32 11.30 2.63
CA ARG A 12 -13.13 12.36 2.02
C ARG A 12 -14.11 12.97 3.00
N ARG A 13 -14.74 12.15 3.84
CA ARG A 13 -15.65 12.63 4.88
C ARG A 13 -14.91 13.53 5.87
N PHE A 14 -13.76 13.09 6.37
CA PHE A 14 -12.92 13.89 7.26
C PHE A 14 -12.49 15.21 6.61
N GLU A 15 -12.05 15.18 5.34
CA GLU A 15 -11.70 16.40 4.59
C GLU A 15 -12.89 17.36 4.47
N LYS A 16 -14.09 16.83 4.20
CA LYS A 16 -15.32 17.63 4.09
C LYS A 16 -15.73 18.27 5.43
N GLU A 17 -15.59 17.52 6.52
CA GLU A 17 -15.98 17.97 7.86
C GLU A 17 -15.00 19.00 8.44
N THR A 18 -13.71 18.83 8.17
CA THR A 18 -12.64 19.64 8.78
C THR A 18 -12.06 20.71 7.86
N GLY A 19 -12.25 20.61 6.55
CA GLY A 19 -11.59 21.45 5.56
C GLY A 19 -10.09 21.19 5.40
N LEU A 20 -9.53 20.23 6.14
CA LEU A 20 -8.10 19.89 6.09
C LEU A 20 -7.77 19.06 4.85
N LYS A 21 -6.56 19.25 4.30
CA LYS A 21 -6.05 18.50 3.16
C LYS A 21 -5.11 17.38 3.62
N PRO A 22 -5.13 16.23 2.93
CA PRO A 22 -4.31 15.10 3.33
C PRO A 22 -2.82 15.32 3.07
N ILE A 23 -1.99 14.86 4.00
CA ILE A 23 -0.57 14.66 3.82
C ILE A 23 -0.34 13.17 3.63
N LEU A 24 0.24 12.76 2.51
CA LEU A 24 0.40 11.35 2.15
C LEU A 24 1.86 10.95 2.04
N GLY A 25 2.25 9.91 2.76
CA GLY A 25 3.58 9.30 2.67
C GLY A 25 3.73 8.40 1.43
N MET A 26 3.57 8.98 0.23
CA MET A 26 3.69 8.26 -1.03
C MET A 26 4.90 8.73 -1.82
N ARG A 27 5.59 7.78 -2.49
CA ARG A 27 6.72 8.04 -3.38
C ARG A 27 6.36 7.70 -4.83
N SER A 28 6.93 8.43 -5.80
CA SER A 28 6.76 8.15 -7.22
C SER A 28 7.30 6.77 -7.62
N ASP A 29 8.40 6.32 -6.99
CA ASP A 29 9.07 5.06 -7.28
C ASP A 29 8.31 3.81 -6.80
N GLU A 30 7.30 3.96 -5.95
CA GLU A 30 6.53 2.81 -5.44
C GLU A 30 5.75 2.06 -6.53
N SER A 31 5.26 2.74 -7.55
CA SER A 31 4.60 2.11 -8.70
C SER A 31 4.39 3.08 -9.86
N PHE A 32 4.30 2.53 -11.06
CA PHE A 32 4.00 3.28 -12.28
C PHE A 32 2.70 4.11 -12.17
N LEU A 33 1.64 3.54 -11.57
CA LEU A 33 0.39 4.25 -11.36
C LEU A 33 0.55 5.46 -10.44
N ARG A 34 1.38 5.37 -9.39
CA ARG A 34 1.65 6.50 -8.51
C ARG A 34 2.42 7.60 -9.21
N LYS A 35 3.42 7.24 -10.01
CA LYS A 35 4.19 8.16 -10.84
C LYS A 35 3.30 8.93 -11.84
N GLN A 36 2.30 8.26 -12.40
CA GLN A 36 1.34 8.91 -13.30
C GLN A 36 0.35 9.81 -12.56
N GLN A 37 -0.13 9.38 -11.40
CA GLN A 37 -1.19 10.07 -10.66
C GLN A 37 -0.67 11.29 -9.91
N TYR A 38 0.55 11.20 -9.35
CA TYR A 38 1.18 12.26 -8.58
C TYR A 38 2.44 12.72 -9.32
N LYS A 39 2.40 13.92 -9.88
CA LYS A 39 3.48 14.49 -10.69
C LYS A 39 4.40 15.44 -9.92
N SER A 40 4.03 15.77 -8.71
CA SER A 40 4.77 16.69 -7.82
C SER A 40 4.36 16.50 -6.37
N CYS A 41 5.14 17.09 -5.46
CA CYS A 41 4.85 17.07 -4.02
C CYS A 41 3.49 17.70 -3.66
N PHE A 42 2.99 18.61 -4.48
CA PHE A 42 1.67 19.21 -4.29
C PHE A 42 0.74 18.89 -5.46
N SER A 43 -0.41 18.33 -5.15
CA SER A 43 -1.47 18.11 -6.14
C SER A 43 -2.33 19.37 -6.32
N LYS A 44 -3.01 19.46 -7.46
CA LYS A 44 -3.99 20.52 -7.73
C LYS A 44 -5.13 20.58 -6.68
N ASN A 45 -5.41 19.46 -6.03
CA ASN A 45 -6.45 19.34 -5.01
C ASN A 45 -5.97 19.70 -3.59
N GLY A 46 -4.72 20.17 -3.44
CA GLY A 46 -4.14 20.53 -2.16
C GLY A 46 -3.55 19.36 -1.35
N THR A 47 -3.53 18.13 -1.91
CA THR A 47 -2.82 17.00 -1.28
C THR A 47 -1.33 17.24 -1.28
N PHE A 48 -0.68 17.07 -0.15
CA PHE A 48 0.77 17.20 0.00
C PHE A 48 1.44 15.83 0.15
N THR A 49 2.46 15.57 -0.64
CA THR A 49 3.26 14.32 -0.65
C THR A 49 4.74 14.65 -0.41
N PRO A 50 5.16 14.86 0.84
CA PRO A 50 6.49 15.39 1.18
C PRO A 50 7.66 14.52 0.72
N ILE A 51 7.43 13.23 0.55
CA ILE A 51 8.45 12.26 0.14
C ILE A 51 8.27 11.77 -1.31
N HIS A 52 7.54 12.52 -2.13
CA HIS A 52 7.22 12.15 -3.53
C HIS A 52 8.46 11.79 -4.35
N ASP A 53 9.51 12.61 -4.27
CA ASP A 53 10.74 12.47 -5.08
C ASP A 53 11.82 11.62 -4.38
N LEU A 54 11.49 10.98 -3.26
CA LEU A 54 12.41 10.13 -2.52
C LEU A 54 12.61 8.79 -3.27
N SER A 55 13.78 8.62 -3.89
CA SER A 55 14.17 7.38 -4.56
C SER A 55 14.41 6.23 -3.57
N ASP A 56 14.36 4.99 -4.06
CA ASP A 56 14.65 3.80 -3.25
C ASP A 56 16.07 3.86 -2.67
N GLU A 57 17.05 4.30 -3.47
CA GLU A 57 18.45 4.45 -2.99
C GLU A 57 18.58 5.46 -1.85
N LEU A 58 17.89 6.61 -1.98
CA LEU A 58 17.93 7.65 -0.96
C LEU A 58 17.21 7.20 0.31
N LEU A 59 16.10 6.48 0.17
CA LEU A 59 15.37 5.88 1.28
C LEU A 59 16.27 4.92 2.06
N GLU A 60 16.98 4.02 1.37
CA GLU A 60 17.92 3.09 2.02
C GLU A 60 19.06 3.83 2.78
N LYS A 61 19.61 4.89 2.17
CA LYS A 61 20.62 5.73 2.83
C LYS A 61 20.08 6.39 4.10
N ILE A 62 18.85 6.89 4.06
CA ILE A 62 18.17 7.48 5.23
C ILE A 62 17.97 6.44 6.32
N ILE A 63 17.42 5.27 5.97
CA ILE A 63 17.20 4.17 6.92
C ILE A 63 18.49 3.79 7.62
N LYS A 64 19.59 3.62 6.87
CA LYS A 64 20.90 3.28 7.41
C LYS A 64 21.48 4.42 8.27
N LYS A 65 21.42 5.66 7.77
CA LYS A 65 22.00 6.82 8.46
C LYS A 65 21.36 7.09 9.82
N TYR A 66 20.03 6.95 9.89
CA TYR A 66 19.25 7.25 11.10
C TYR A 66 18.88 6.00 11.90
N ASN A 67 19.42 4.83 11.50
CA ASN A 67 19.13 3.53 12.13
C ASN A 67 17.63 3.30 12.35
N ILE A 68 16.83 3.56 11.31
CA ILE A 68 15.38 3.41 11.38
C ILE A 68 15.04 1.92 11.40
N GLU A 69 14.31 1.49 12.41
CA GLU A 69 13.87 0.11 12.51
C GLU A 69 12.82 -0.20 11.41
N VAL A 70 13.16 -1.13 10.54
CA VAL A 70 12.27 -1.60 9.47
C VAL A 70 11.53 -2.85 9.94
N PRO A 71 10.19 -2.91 9.82
CA PRO A 71 9.40 -4.07 10.22
C PRO A 71 9.92 -5.37 9.59
N LYS A 72 9.95 -6.45 10.40
CA LYS A 72 10.53 -7.75 9.98
C LYS A 72 9.87 -8.34 8.74
N VAL A 73 8.60 -8.03 8.48
CA VAL A 73 7.85 -8.48 7.30
C VAL A 73 8.54 -8.09 5.98
N TYR A 74 9.22 -6.95 5.93
CA TYR A 74 9.96 -6.50 4.73
C TYR A 74 11.23 -7.31 4.41
N LYS A 75 11.60 -8.28 5.25
CA LYS A 75 12.62 -9.28 4.92
C LYS A 75 12.08 -10.35 3.97
N CYS A 76 10.77 -10.56 3.95
CA CYS A 76 10.10 -11.63 3.20
C CYS A 76 9.34 -11.10 1.98
N ILE A 77 8.77 -9.90 2.08
CA ILE A 77 7.99 -9.27 1.01
C ILE A 77 8.46 -7.84 0.77
N SER A 78 8.38 -7.39 -0.47
CA SER A 78 8.83 -6.05 -0.86
C SER A 78 7.80 -4.97 -0.53
N ARG A 79 6.54 -5.33 -0.35
CA ARG A 79 5.44 -4.39 -0.15
C ARG A 79 4.31 -5.03 0.65
N THR A 80 3.81 -4.30 1.64
CA THR A 80 2.59 -4.68 2.36
C THR A 80 1.37 -3.94 1.82
N GLY A 81 0.21 -4.58 1.92
CA GLY A 81 -1.10 -4.01 1.56
C GLY A 81 -2.15 -4.34 2.60
N CYS A 82 -3.41 -4.42 2.18
CA CYS A 82 -4.43 -5.05 3.00
C CYS A 82 -4.21 -6.56 2.95
N MET A 83 -4.32 -7.23 4.10
CA MET A 83 -4.08 -8.67 4.25
C MET A 83 -4.81 -9.48 3.17
N GLY A 84 -4.05 -10.26 2.40
CA GLY A 84 -4.56 -11.11 1.34
C GLY A 84 -5.25 -10.38 0.17
N CYS A 85 -5.00 -9.10 -0.04
CA CYS A 85 -5.66 -8.33 -1.08
C CYS A 85 -5.33 -8.83 -2.48
N PRO A 86 -6.33 -9.25 -3.31
CA PRO A 86 -6.08 -9.75 -4.67
C PRO A 86 -5.36 -8.75 -5.59
N TYR A 87 -5.52 -7.46 -5.35
CA TYR A 87 -4.83 -6.42 -6.13
C TYR A 87 -3.31 -6.35 -5.94
N GLY A 88 -2.76 -7.08 -4.96
CA GLY A 88 -1.31 -7.24 -4.78
C GLY A 88 -0.69 -8.39 -5.60
N SER A 89 -1.52 -9.23 -6.24
CA SER A 89 -1.13 -10.51 -6.82
C SER A 89 -0.22 -10.44 -8.04
N TRP A 90 -0.22 -9.34 -8.78
CA TRP A 90 0.51 -9.22 -10.05
C TRP A 90 2.04 -9.44 -9.96
N LYS A 91 2.63 -9.36 -8.76
CA LYS A 91 4.04 -9.70 -8.48
C LYS A 91 4.21 -10.98 -7.64
N GLY A 92 3.15 -11.74 -7.43
CA GLY A 92 3.17 -12.89 -6.53
C GLY A 92 3.27 -12.52 -5.04
N GLU A 93 3.19 -11.25 -4.68
CA GLU A 93 3.33 -10.79 -3.30
C GLU A 93 2.19 -11.29 -2.41
N THR A 94 0.96 -11.37 -2.93
CA THR A 94 -0.19 -11.90 -2.19
C THR A 94 0.02 -13.37 -1.79
N GLN A 95 0.58 -14.20 -2.67
CA GLN A 95 0.88 -15.60 -2.34
C GLN A 95 1.89 -15.70 -1.20
N LYS A 96 2.98 -14.91 -1.25
CA LYS A 96 3.99 -14.86 -0.18
C LYS A 96 3.41 -14.34 1.13
N GLU A 97 2.54 -13.32 1.06
CA GLU A 97 1.87 -12.77 2.23
C GLU A 97 0.98 -13.82 2.92
N LEU A 98 0.25 -14.63 2.13
CA LEU A 98 -0.60 -15.71 2.66
C LEU A 98 0.20 -16.78 3.40
N GLU A 99 1.45 -17.00 3.04
CA GLU A 99 2.35 -17.93 3.74
C GLU A 99 2.83 -17.38 5.10
N LEU A 100 2.83 -16.05 5.27
CA LEU A 100 3.30 -15.38 6.49
C LEU A 100 2.22 -15.19 7.55
N ILE A 101 0.95 -15.24 7.17
CA ILE A 101 -0.18 -15.09 8.09
C ILE A 101 -0.57 -16.42 8.73
N ASN A 102 -1.23 -16.38 9.90
CA ASN A 102 -1.66 -17.58 10.59
C ASN A 102 -2.81 -18.29 9.84
N GLU A 103 -3.02 -19.57 10.18
CA GLU A 103 -3.98 -20.43 9.50
C GLU A 103 -5.42 -19.89 9.53
N ASN A 104 -5.87 -19.33 10.65
CA ASN A 104 -7.22 -18.79 10.75
C ASN A 104 -7.41 -17.56 9.86
N GLN A 105 -6.42 -16.68 9.83
CA GLN A 105 -6.42 -15.53 8.93
C GLN A 105 -6.41 -15.97 7.47
N ARG A 106 -5.61 -16.98 7.15
CA ARG A 106 -5.53 -17.55 5.80
C ARG A 106 -6.87 -18.12 5.36
N LYS A 107 -7.51 -18.96 6.18
CA LYS A 107 -8.84 -19.50 5.91
C LYS A 107 -9.86 -18.39 5.65
N PHE A 108 -9.89 -17.37 6.51
CA PHE A 108 -10.80 -16.24 6.36
C PHE A 108 -10.59 -15.50 5.04
N VAL A 109 -9.35 -15.20 4.67
CA VAL A 109 -9.06 -14.46 3.41
C VAL A 109 -9.38 -15.31 2.19
N TYR A 110 -9.09 -16.62 2.23
CA TYR A 110 -9.44 -17.54 1.15
C TYR A 110 -10.94 -17.63 0.95
N GLU A 111 -11.71 -17.73 2.01
CA GLU A 111 -13.17 -17.76 1.94
C GLU A 111 -13.71 -16.44 1.37
N TYR A 112 -13.19 -15.31 1.86
CA TYR A 112 -13.66 -13.98 1.47
C TYR A 112 -13.30 -13.60 0.04
N PHE A 113 -12.13 -13.99 -0.46
CA PHE A 113 -11.62 -13.64 -1.80
C PHE A 113 -11.63 -14.81 -2.78
N LYS A 114 -12.32 -15.91 -2.48
CA LYS A 114 -12.29 -17.15 -3.25
C LYS A 114 -12.39 -16.93 -4.75
N GLU A 115 -13.44 -16.27 -5.22
CA GLU A 115 -13.67 -16.01 -6.64
C GLU A 115 -12.51 -15.23 -7.30
N SER A 116 -11.95 -14.25 -6.57
CA SER A 116 -10.82 -13.47 -7.08
C SER A 116 -9.54 -14.29 -7.13
N TYR A 117 -9.33 -15.15 -6.14
CA TYR A 117 -8.15 -16.02 -6.08
C TYR A 117 -8.18 -17.09 -7.15
N ASP A 118 -9.36 -17.69 -7.41
CA ASP A 118 -9.54 -18.67 -8.48
C ASP A 118 -9.18 -18.08 -9.84
N VAL A 119 -9.63 -16.84 -10.13
CA VAL A 119 -9.29 -16.12 -11.37
C VAL A 119 -7.81 -15.79 -11.48
N LEU A 120 -7.16 -15.45 -10.35
CA LEU A 120 -5.75 -15.01 -10.31
C LEU A 120 -4.76 -16.18 -10.12
N GLY A 121 -5.24 -17.39 -9.91
CA GLY A 121 -4.39 -18.57 -9.66
C GLY A 121 -3.66 -18.54 -8.32
N ILE A 122 -4.18 -17.82 -7.32
CA ILE A 122 -3.64 -17.77 -5.96
C ILE A 122 -4.09 -19.03 -5.22
N LYS A 123 -3.13 -19.74 -4.61
CA LYS A 123 -3.35 -21.03 -3.92
C LYS A 123 -2.99 -20.95 -2.45
#